data_bd8bf0955b07d29073db7e65d085ac3b
#
_entry.id   bd8bf0955b07d29073db7e65d085ac3b
#
_cell.length_a   1.000
_cell.length_b   1.000
_cell.length_c   1.000
_cell.angle_alpha   90.00
_cell.angle_beta   90.00
_cell.angle_gamma   90.00
#
_symmetry.space_group_name_H-M   'P 1'
#
loop_
_entity.id
_entity.type
_entity.pdbx_description
1 polymer ?
#
loop_
_entity_poly.entity_id
_entity_poly.type
_entity_poly.pdbx_seq_one_letter_code
_entity_poly.pdbx_strand_id
1 'polypeptide(L)'
;MRARRGGPPVPYKRPVQSPDADTVMLASVKTDPGVTPEPAASPPDADHPAEEPSAADQPAATRPAAEPSAAEPSAAEHWASSTRVLTLPRGKRSGPARWSAPSARRTWVSRAALAMILGVQAVLSLRLNNTASGSEALYLYAGHLEAAHLLHGAPLPGNYASYFPGVPVLYPVLGAAADSIGGLAAARAVSLLAMLVTTGLLYAMTRRLFNERTGLCAAALFGVTEGAILAGRLATSDAVSLALLALACWIVVRTASWRWRAYLLAIPVACLAAATDYWALLYLPTVAFLAGLAAHPYLSRPALVRALVLAAVMVELFAAGVLIAGRDYVTAAAAATASRTPGSGQALPILAESGKWGGLIVALAVLGAVSYALQARTEPNEHIALPGSRRRRIALGVVLAGTALLTLAAQLRLNTDISLATHAAFGLFFAAPMAGVGLARLVGDHFRRAQIGIVVWTAALILGLSQTSQFFGSWPDSSALVGELSRYLAPGARYLVENDNVAIYYLKGQPDARPGQFTSTYFIAYRTPGGQVLTGTAGFAAALRAGYFRVIIYDSTVTPALDKSLAATLESDPRYRLAGAVPENARDFRATCYVWVRD
;
A
#
# COMPACT_ATOMS: atom_id res chain seq x y z
N MET A 1 -10.64 52.70 -25.73
CA MET A 1 -11.65 51.63 -25.77
C MET A 1 -11.18 50.51 -26.68
N ARG A 2 -10.69 49.41 -26.13
CA ARG A 2 -10.44 48.16 -26.86
C ARG A 2 -11.04 47.03 -26.04
N ALA A 3 -12.07 46.40 -26.60
CA ALA A 3 -12.79 45.27 -25.99
C ALA A 3 -11.87 44.04 -25.94
N ARG A 4 -11.69 43.46 -24.73
CA ARG A 4 -11.05 42.16 -24.54
C ARG A 4 -12.08 41.07 -24.88
N ARG A 5 -11.77 40.27 -25.90
CA ARG A 5 -12.51 39.04 -26.23
C ARG A 5 -12.25 38.01 -25.13
N GLY A 6 -13.34 37.52 -24.51
CA GLY A 6 -13.30 36.39 -23.59
C GLY A 6 -12.95 35.10 -24.34
N GLY A 7 -11.97 34.38 -23.84
CA GLY A 7 -11.67 33.01 -24.27
C GLY A 7 -12.70 32.02 -23.75
N PRO A 8 -12.82 30.83 -24.34
CA PRO A 8 -13.77 29.81 -23.90
C PRO A 8 -13.45 29.29 -22.49
N PRO A 9 -14.48 28.91 -21.70
CA PRO A 9 -14.26 28.40 -20.34
C PRO A 9 -13.45 27.10 -20.38
N VAL A 10 -12.40 27.07 -19.57
CA VAL A 10 -11.60 25.87 -19.34
C VAL A 10 -12.47 24.82 -18.63
N PRO A 11 -12.51 23.55 -19.06
CA PRO A 11 -13.30 22.52 -18.42
C PRO A 11 -12.82 22.34 -16.96
N TYR A 12 -13.75 22.44 -16.04
CA TYR A 12 -13.57 22.26 -14.61
C TYR A 12 -13.06 20.83 -14.33
N LYS A 13 -11.78 20.68 -13.96
CA LYS A 13 -11.25 19.44 -13.41
C LYS A 13 -11.86 19.27 -12.02
N ARG A 14 -12.60 18.17 -11.82
CA ARG A 14 -13.07 17.78 -10.49
C ARG A 14 -11.90 17.80 -9.51
N PRO A 15 -12.07 18.35 -8.31
CA PRO A 15 -11.05 18.27 -7.27
C PRO A 15 -10.78 16.78 -6.96
N VAL A 16 -9.52 16.44 -6.78
CA VAL A 16 -9.09 15.15 -6.22
C VAL A 16 -9.67 15.08 -4.82
N GLN A 17 -10.57 14.14 -4.58
CA GLN A 17 -11.14 13.91 -3.24
C GLN A 17 -9.98 13.65 -2.27
N SER A 18 -10.05 14.29 -1.11
CA SER A 18 -9.10 14.06 -0.02
C SER A 18 -9.10 12.56 0.32
N PRO A 19 -7.94 11.92 0.50
CA PRO A 19 -7.84 10.50 0.82
C PRO A 19 -8.52 10.10 2.14
N ASP A 20 -8.84 11.08 2.96
CA ASP A 20 -9.26 10.88 4.35
C ASP A 20 -10.77 10.66 4.53
N ALA A 21 -11.55 10.98 3.49
CA ALA A 21 -13.00 11.05 3.60
C ALA A 21 -13.69 9.73 3.95
N ASP A 22 -13.19 8.60 3.47
CA ASP A 22 -13.87 7.31 3.61
C ASP A 22 -13.35 6.43 4.77
N THR A 23 -12.25 6.78 5.42
CA THR A 23 -11.78 6.04 6.59
C THR A 23 -12.75 6.17 7.77
N VAL A 24 -13.51 7.25 7.82
CA VAL A 24 -14.49 7.54 8.89
C VAL A 24 -15.86 6.90 8.64
N MET A 25 -16.21 6.58 7.38
CA MET A 25 -17.51 5.99 7.03
C MET A 25 -17.73 4.56 7.54
N LEU A 26 -16.70 3.87 8.03
CA LEU A 26 -16.79 2.46 8.43
C LEU A 26 -17.42 2.21 9.81
N ALA A 27 -17.68 3.25 10.58
CA ALA A 27 -18.02 3.10 11.99
C ALA A 27 -19.52 2.98 12.31
N SER A 28 -20.44 3.01 11.34
CA SER A 28 -21.84 3.31 11.69
C SER A 28 -22.93 2.57 10.93
N VAL A 29 -22.73 1.33 10.54
CA VAL A 29 -23.89 0.50 10.13
C VAL A 29 -24.14 -0.58 11.18
N LYS A 30 -24.84 -0.23 12.25
CA LYS A 30 -25.69 -1.19 12.94
C LYS A 30 -26.87 -1.46 12.02
N THR A 31 -26.85 -2.54 11.28
CA THR A 31 -28.02 -3.11 10.64
C THR A 31 -28.98 -3.60 11.71
N ASP A 32 -30.15 -2.98 11.74
CA ASP A 32 -31.31 -3.46 12.48
C ASP A 32 -31.78 -4.79 11.83
N PRO A 33 -31.95 -5.89 12.58
CA PRO A 33 -32.39 -7.15 12.00
C PRO A 33 -33.94 -7.17 11.92
N GLY A 34 -34.51 -6.69 10.82
CA GLY A 34 -35.96 -6.69 10.74
C GLY A 34 -36.61 -6.27 9.43
N VAL A 35 -35.93 -6.29 8.30
CA VAL A 35 -36.62 -6.09 7.00
C VAL A 35 -36.07 -7.11 5.99
N THR A 36 -36.89 -8.11 5.71
CA THR A 36 -36.74 -9.06 4.59
C THR A 36 -37.10 -8.34 3.29
N PRO A 37 -36.24 -8.33 2.28
CA PRO A 37 -36.65 -7.86 0.95
C PRO A 37 -37.37 -8.97 0.19
N GLU A 38 -38.48 -8.61 -0.42
CA GLU A 38 -39.29 -9.35 -1.36
C GLU A 38 -38.48 -9.67 -2.66
N PRO A 39 -38.62 -10.85 -3.26
CA PRO A 39 -37.83 -11.23 -4.43
C PRO A 39 -38.36 -10.56 -5.70
N ALA A 40 -37.50 -9.83 -6.38
CA ALA A 40 -37.78 -9.27 -7.70
C ALA A 40 -37.74 -10.35 -8.77
N ALA A 41 -38.72 -10.24 -9.68
CA ALA A 41 -39.05 -11.15 -10.78
C ALA A 41 -37.91 -11.27 -11.82
N SER A 42 -37.78 -12.49 -12.36
CA SER A 42 -36.95 -12.87 -13.48
C SER A 42 -37.45 -12.31 -14.80
N PRO A 43 -36.59 -11.90 -15.74
CA PRO A 43 -37.02 -11.66 -17.13
C PRO A 43 -36.94 -12.95 -17.97
N PRO A 44 -37.69 -13.01 -19.08
CA PRO A 44 -37.98 -14.25 -19.80
C PRO A 44 -36.90 -14.66 -20.82
N ASP A 45 -36.92 -15.98 -21.10
CA ASP A 45 -36.12 -16.69 -22.10
C ASP A 45 -36.30 -16.13 -23.52
N ALA A 46 -35.22 -16.15 -24.29
CA ALA A 46 -35.31 -16.05 -25.75
C ALA A 46 -34.41 -17.13 -26.40
N ASP A 47 -35.06 -17.92 -27.20
CA ASP A 47 -34.67 -19.11 -27.93
C ASP A 47 -33.47 -19.00 -28.85
N HIS A 48 -32.79 -20.15 -28.98
CA HIS A 48 -31.89 -20.57 -30.08
C HIS A 48 -32.69 -20.77 -31.40
N PRO A 49 -32.06 -20.83 -32.62
CA PRO A 49 -31.26 -21.97 -32.93
C PRO A 49 -29.96 -21.75 -33.78
N ALA A 50 -29.23 -22.84 -33.82
CA ALA A 50 -28.00 -23.16 -34.54
C ALA A 50 -28.14 -23.14 -36.07
N GLU A 51 -27.01 -22.92 -36.75
CA GLU A 51 -26.65 -23.59 -38.02
C GLU A 51 -25.13 -23.63 -38.22
N GLU A 52 -24.60 -24.84 -38.33
CA GLU A 52 -23.31 -25.12 -38.99
C GLU A 52 -23.50 -25.17 -40.52
N PRO A 53 -22.43 -24.94 -41.30
CA PRO A 53 -22.09 -25.90 -42.35
C PRO A 53 -20.58 -26.21 -42.45
N SER A 54 -20.25 -27.45 -42.34
CA SER A 54 -19.83 -28.44 -43.33
C SER A 54 -18.64 -28.11 -44.24
N ALA A 55 -17.70 -29.05 -44.14
CA ALA A 55 -16.48 -29.17 -44.91
C ALA A 55 -16.70 -29.43 -46.41
N ALA A 56 -15.77 -29.02 -47.21
CA ALA A 56 -15.14 -29.76 -48.36
C ALA A 56 -14.26 -28.75 -49.13
N ASP A 57 -13.03 -29.05 -49.40
CA ASP A 57 -12.39 -29.57 -50.58
C ASP A 57 -10.90 -29.16 -50.59
N GLN A 58 -10.09 -30.20 -50.59
CA GLN A 58 -8.70 -30.14 -51.11
C GLN A 58 -8.72 -30.22 -52.62
N PRO A 59 -7.71 -29.68 -53.34
CA PRO A 59 -6.99 -30.59 -54.24
C PRO A 59 -5.47 -30.56 -54.08
N ALA A 60 -4.93 -31.74 -54.30
CA ALA A 60 -3.53 -32.08 -54.38
C ALA A 60 -2.81 -31.42 -55.55
N ALA A 61 -1.54 -31.07 -55.34
CA ALA A 61 -0.62 -30.75 -56.43
C ALA A 61 0.71 -31.50 -56.23
N THR A 62 0.95 -32.30 -57.22
CA THR A 62 2.02 -33.16 -57.67
C THR A 62 3.45 -32.65 -57.42
N ARG A 63 4.31 -33.57 -56.98
CA ARG A 63 5.79 -33.54 -57.09
C ARG A 63 6.23 -33.85 -58.50
N PRO A 64 7.35 -33.31 -58.99
CA PRO A 64 8.21 -33.95 -59.93
C PRO A 64 9.46 -34.53 -59.27
N ALA A 65 9.84 -35.70 -59.74
CA ALA A 65 11.06 -36.44 -59.43
C ALA A 65 12.30 -35.78 -60.05
N ALA A 66 13.43 -35.84 -59.34
CA ALA A 66 14.74 -35.55 -59.88
C ALA A 66 15.69 -36.72 -59.56
N GLU A 67 16.40 -37.13 -60.58
CA GLU A 67 17.33 -38.24 -60.67
C GLU A 67 18.63 -38.06 -59.86
N PRO A 68 19.41 -39.15 -59.67
CA PRO A 68 20.54 -39.19 -58.75
C PRO A 68 21.85 -38.75 -59.41
N SER A 69 22.64 -37.95 -58.70
CA SER A 69 24.03 -37.64 -59.05
C SER A 69 24.99 -38.10 -57.99
N ALA A 70 25.93 -38.88 -58.46
CA ALA A 70 27.27 -39.26 -57.98
C ALA A 70 27.65 -39.09 -56.50
N ALA A 71 28.08 -40.24 -55.96
CA ALA A 71 28.65 -40.42 -54.65
C ALA A 71 29.98 -39.66 -54.46
N GLU A 72 30.04 -38.83 -53.43
CA GLU A 72 31.30 -38.47 -52.76
C GLU A 72 31.43 -39.25 -51.44
N PRO A 73 32.67 -39.62 -51.01
CA PRO A 73 32.86 -40.50 -49.88
C PRO A 73 32.52 -39.81 -48.57
N SER A 74 31.81 -40.55 -47.72
CA SER A 74 31.19 -40.09 -46.48
C SER A 74 32.22 -39.59 -45.46
N ALA A 75 31.94 -38.42 -44.91
CA ALA A 75 32.64 -37.83 -43.75
C ALA A 75 32.65 -38.70 -42.47
N ALA A 76 32.08 -39.90 -42.54
CA ALA A 76 32.03 -40.87 -41.42
C ALA A 76 33.36 -41.60 -41.19
N GLU A 77 34.22 -41.72 -42.21
CA GLU A 77 35.51 -42.40 -42.03
C GLU A 77 36.62 -41.49 -41.45
N HIS A 78 36.43 -40.18 -41.49
CA HIS A 78 37.39 -39.24 -40.90
C HIS A 78 37.23 -39.08 -39.38
N TRP A 79 36.12 -39.52 -38.82
CA TRP A 79 35.85 -39.42 -37.37
C TRP A 79 36.36 -40.65 -36.58
N ALA A 80 36.62 -41.77 -37.23
CA ALA A 80 37.09 -43.00 -36.57
C ALA A 80 38.60 -42.98 -36.24
N SER A 81 39.39 -42.12 -36.89
CA SER A 81 40.85 -42.08 -36.68
C SER A 81 41.37 -41.00 -35.74
N SER A 82 40.47 -40.17 -35.20
CA SER A 82 40.82 -39.07 -34.31
C SER A 82 40.41 -39.24 -32.85
N THR A 83 40.08 -40.48 -32.44
CA THR A 83 39.85 -40.76 -31.01
C THR A 83 41.19 -40.89 -30.28
N ARG A 84 41.95 -39.79 -30.24
CA ARG A 84 42.88 -39.60 -29.12
C ARG A 84 41.99 -39.47 -27.89
N VAL A 85 41.92 -40.50 -27.09
CA VAL A 85 41.49 -40.45 -25.71
C VAL A 85 42.40 -39.41 -25.01
N LEU A 86 41.91 -38.15 -24.98
CA LEU A 86 42.43 -37.16 -24.07
C LEU A 86 42.10 -37.69 -22.67
N THR A 87 43.01 -38.49 -22.10
CA THR A 87 43.08 -38.68 -20.67
C THR A 87 43.31 -37.30 -20.08
N LEU A 88 42.19 -36.62 -19.77
CA LEU A 88 42.23 -35.41 -18.93
C LEU A 88 43.02 -35.77 -17.67
N PRO A 89 44.08 -35.03 -17.33
CA PRO A 89 44.78 -35.26 -16.08
C PRO A 89 43.70 -35.20 -15.01
N ARG A 90 43.66 -36.25 -14.19
CA ARG A 90 42.80 -36.35 -13.02
C ARG A 90 43.15 -35.19 -12.11
N GLY A 91 42.58 -34.01 -12.47
CA GLY A 91 42.74 -32.76 -11.74
C GLY A 91 42.33 -33.03 -10.30
N LYS A 92 43.26 -32.73 -9.37
CA LYS A 92 43.01 -32.67 -7.93
C LYS A 92 41.56 -32.17 -7.74
N ARG A 93 40.68 -32.97 -7.11
CA ARG A 93 39.39 -32.52 -6.67
C ARG A 93 39.62 -31.19 -5.97
N SER A 94 39.39 -30.11 -6.69
CA SER A 94 39.33 -28.78 -6.10
C SER A 94 38.23 -28.88 -5.05
N GLY A 95 38.61 -28.80 -3.80
CA GLY A 95 37.65 -28.74 -2.70
C GLY A 95 36.60 -27.68 -3.03
N PRO A 96 35.41 -27.72 -2.40
CA PRO A 96 34.34 -26.79 -2.69
C PRO A 96 34.92 -25.38 -2.78
N ALA A 97 34.70 -24.73 -3.94
CA ALA A 97 35.24 -23.42 -4.24
C ALA A 97 35.10 -22.55 -2.99
N ARG A 98 36.23 -22.26 -2.32
CA ARG A 98 36.20 -21.32 -1.18
C ARG A 98 35.65 -20.04 -1.76
N TRP A 99 34.49 -19.63 -1.28
CA TRP A 99 33.94 -18.33 -1.57
C TRP A 99 35.03 -17.31 -1.29
N SER A 100 35.60 -16.74 -2.34
CA SER A 100 36.50 -15.62 -2.17
C SER A 100 35.70 -14.54 -1.47
N ALA A 101 36.04 -14.22 -0.23
CA ALA A 101 35.39 -13.17 0.52
C ALA A 101 35.36 -11.91 -0.35
N PRO A 102 34.23 -11.23 -0.49
CA PRO A 102 34.16 -10.02 -1.30
C PRO A 102 35.28 -9.09 -0.82
N SER A 103 36.05 -8.50 -1.75
CA SER A 103 37.09 -7.57 -1.37
C SER A 103 36.51 -6.47 -0.47
N ALA A 104 37.18 -6.06 0.57
CA ALA A 104 36.72 -5.03 1.51
C ALA A 104 36.23 -3.78 0.75
N ARG A 105 36.91 -3.40 -0.34
CA ARG A 105 36.51 -2.29 -1.23
C ARG A 105 35.13 -2.49 -1.84
N ARG A 106 34.81 -3.68 -2.33
CA ARG A 106 33.48 -3.99 -2.93
C ARG A 106 32.38 -3.87 -1.90
N THR A 107 32.62 -4.35 -0.68
CA THR A 107 31.66 -4.26 0.42
C THR A 107 31.40 -2.80 0.82
N TRP A 108 32.42 -1.97 0.86
CA TRP A 108 32.28 -0.55 1.17
C TRP A 108 31.49 0.21 0.09
N VAL A 109 31.78 -0.04 -1.19
CA VAL A 109 31.06 0.57 -2.31
C VAL A 109 29.56 0.23 -2.25
N SER A 110 29.21 -1.02 -1.98
CA SER A 110 27.79 -1.41 -1.88
C SER A 110 27.08 -0.80 -0.68
N ARG A 111 27.78 -0.67 0.46
CA ARG A 111 27.22 0.01 1.63
C ARG A 111 27.04 1.50 1.39
N ALA A 112 28.00 2.15 0.73
CA ALA A 112 27.88 3.55 0.36
C ALA A 112 26.73 3.78 -0.63
N ALA A 113 26.56 2.90 -1.63
CA ALA A 113 25.44 2.96 -2.57
C ALA A 113 24.10 2.80 -1.86
N LEU A 114 23.99 1.83 -0.92
CA LEU A 114 22.76 1.67 -0.13
C LEU A 114 22.51 2.91 0.74
N ALA A 115 23.53 3.45 1.41
CA ALA A 115 23.39 4.65 2.23
C ALA A 115 22.90 5.86 1.38
N MET A 116 23.40 5.99 0.15
CA MET A 116 22.96 7.01 -0.79
C MET A 116 21.47 6.82 -1.18
N ILE A 117 21.04 5.57 -1.47
CA ILE A 117 19.65 5.26 -1.78
C ILE A 117 18.73 5.63 -0.60
N LEU A 118 19.10 5.22 0.61
CA LEU A 118 18.35 5.56 1.82
C LEU A 118 18.34 7.07 2.09
N GLY A 119 19.45 7.76 1.83
CA GLY A 119 19.55 9.22 1.93
C GLY A 119 18.61 9.92 0.94
N VAL A 120 18.57 9.47 -0.31
CA VAL A 120 17.61 10.01 -1.31
C VAL A 120 16.18 9.79 -0.86
N GLN A 121 15.82 8.58 -0.42
CA GLN A 121 14.48 8.29 0.10
C GLN A 121 14.12 9.20 1.29
N ALA A 122 15.04 9.38 2.24
CA ALA A 122 14.83 10.26 3.39
C ALA A 122 14.59 11.72 2.96
N VAL A 123 15.41 12.25 2.04
CA VAL A 123 15.25 13.61 1.51
C VAL A 123 13.90 13.78 0.80
N LEU A 124 13.50 12.78 -0.01
CA LEU A 124 12.21 12.80 -0.71
C LEU A 124 11.02 12.84 0.26
N SER A 125 11.08 12.10 1.35
CA SER A 125 10.02 12.11 2.38
C SER A 125 10.06 13.40 3.21
N LEU A 126 11.24 13.85 3.66
CA LEU A 126 11.38 15.00 4.56
C LEU A 126 11.03 16.34 3.90
N ARG A 127 11.12 16.47 2.56
CA ARG A 127 10.74 17.71 1.86
C ARG A 127 9.26 18.08 2.01
N LEU A 128 8.43 17.13 2.44
CA LEU A 128 6.99 17.28 2.55
C LEU A 128 6.65 17.76 3.96
N ASN A 129 6.21 19.01 4.08
CA ASN A 129 6.03 19.67 5.36
C ASN A 129 4.67 20.39 5.44
N ASN A 130 3.60 19.59 5.54
CA ASN A 130 2.23 20.06 5.68
C ASN A 130 1.74 19.87 7.13
N THR A 131 0.61 20.49 7.50
CA THR A 131 -0.14 20.17 8.71
C THR A 131 -0.53 18.69 8.75
N ALA A 132 -1.04 18.18 9.87
CA ALA A 132 -1.50 16.80 9.93
C ALA A 132 -2.65 16.58 8.94
N SER A 133 -2.62 15.43 8.23
CA SER A 133 -3.79 14.96 7.49
C SER A 133 -4.85 14.46 8.46
N GLY A 134 -6.09 14.27 7.98
CA GLY A 134 -7.17 13.70 8.78
C GLY A 134 -6.81 12.33 9.36
N SER A 135 -6.15 11.46 8.57
CA SER A 135 -5.70 10.16 9.04
C SER A 135 -4.62 10.26 10.11
N GLU A 136 -3.57 11.08 9.90
CA GLU A 136 -2.53 11.29 10.92
C GLU A 136 -3.13 11.84 12.21
N ALA A 137 -3.99 12.84 12.10
CA ALA A 137 -4.68 13.44 13.23
C ALA A 137 -5.49 12.40 14.01
N LEU A 138 -6.27 11.56 13.31
CA LEU A 138 -7.03 10.48 13.90
C LEU A 138 -6.14 9.51 14.65
N TYR A 139 -5.08 8.99 14.02
CA TYR A 139 -4.16 8.04 14.66
C TYR A 139 -3.50 8.64 15.91
N LEU A 140 -3.07 9.89 15.86
CA LEU A 140 -2.33 10.51 16.94
C LEU A 140 -3.23 10.85 18.13
N TYR A 141 -4.36 11.55 17.92
CA TYR A 141 -5.23 11.87 19.06
C TYR A 141 -5.84 10.62 19.69
N ALA A 142 -6.20 9.64 18.85
CA ALA A 142 -6.69 8.37 19.30
C ALA A 142 -5.66 7.60 20.14
N GLY A 143 -4.42 7.62 19.71
CA GLY A 143 -3.32 7.05 20.46
C GLY A 143 -3.11 7.72 21.81
N HIS A 144 -3.31 9.03 21.93
CA HIS A 144 -3.30 9.72 23.22
C HIS A 144 -4.43 9.24 24.14
N LEU A 145 -5.63 9.01 23.60
CA LEU A 145 -6.75 8.48 24.39
C LEU A 145 -6.51 7.04 24.83
N GLU A 146 -5.99 6.19 23.94
CA GLU A 146 -5.61 4.81 24.26
C GLU A 146 -4.49 4.77 25.31
N ALA A 147 -3.48 5.60 25.19
CA ALA A 147 -2.41 5.70 26.19
C ALA A 147 -2.96 6.16 27.54
N ALA A 148 -3.88 7.12 27.59
CA ALA A 148 -4.54 7.56 28.82
C ALA A 148 -5.41 6.44 29.43
N HIS A 149 -6.09 5.66 28.58
CA HIS A 149 -6.84 4.49 29.03
C HIS A 149 -5.93 3.43 29.66
N LEU A 150 -4.84 3.08 28.99
CA LEU A 150 -3.89 2.06 29.45
C LEU A 150 -3.16 2.48 30.73
N LEU A 151 -2.79 3.77 30.86
CA LEU A 151 -2.00 4.26 31.98
C LEU A 151 -2.86 4.69 33.20
N HIS A 152 -4.04 5.22 32.95
CA HIS A 152 -4.86 5.89 33.96
C HIS A 152 -6.31 5.38 34.03
N GLY A 153 -6.69 4.38 33.21
CA GLY A 153 -8.06 3.88 33.15
C GLY A 153 -9.09 4.88 32.62
N ALA A 154 -8.66 5.90 31.85
CA ALA A 154 -9.54 6.88 31.27
C ALA A 154 -10.58 6.21 30.34
N PRO A 155 -11.87 6.64 30.34
CA PRO A 155 -12.87 6.04 29.49
C PRO A 155 -12.59 6.33 28.01
N LEU A 156 -12.66 5.28 27.17
CA LEU A 156 -12.58 5.42 25.72
C LEU A 156 -13.96 5.78 25.14
N PRO A 157 -14.02 6.65 24.14
CA PRO A 157 -15.27 6.94 23.44
C PRO A 157 -15.71 5.73 22.61
N GLY A 158 -16.87 5.15 22.95
CA GLY A 158 -17.63 4.22 22.13
C GLY A 158 -16.87 3.06 21.49
N ASN A 159 -17.24 2.73 20.25
CA ASN A 159 -16.70 1.61 19.46
C ASN A 159 -15.35 1.97 18.79
N TYR A 160 -14.36 2.27 19.60
CA TYR A 160 -13.08 2.86 19.18
C TYR A 160 -12.27 1.97 18.23
N ALA A 161 -12.35 0.64 18.43
CA ALA A 161 -11.65 -0.34 17.59
C ALA A 161 -12.09 -0.32 16.11
N SER A 162 -13.30 0.18 15.82
CA SER A 162 -13.82 0.21 14.45
C SER A 162 -13.26 1.34 13.57
N TYR A 163 -12.56 2.31 14.17
CA TYR A 163 -12.00 3.44 13.45
C TYR A 163 -10.66 3.14 12.76
N PHE A 164 -10.01 2.01 13.09
CA PHE A 164 -8.68 1.71 12.60
C PHE A 164 -8.63 0.45 11.72
N PRO A 165 -7.80 0.45 10.67
CA PRO A 165 -7.51 -0.74 9.89
C PRO A 165 -6.48 -1.66 10.59
N GLY A 166 -6.36 -1.60 11.92
CA GLY A 166 -5.46 -2.38 12.77
C GLY A 166 -5.89 -2.32 14.23
N VAL A 167 -5.09 -2.93 15.10
CA VAL A 167 -5.35 -2.92 16.55
C VAL A 167 -4.99 -1.56 17.15
N PRO A 168 -5.92 -0.85 17.80
CA PRO A 168 -5.74 0.54 18.26
C PRO A 168 -4.59 0.74 19.24
N VAL A 169 -4.27 -0.27 20.05
CA VAL A 169 -3.18 -0.20 21.05
C VAL A 169 -1.78 -0.34 20.46
N LEU A 170 -1.64 -0.62 19.16
CA LEU A 170 -0.32 -0.79 18.54
C LEU A 170 0.21 0.53 17.99
N TYR A 171 -0.03 0.81 16.69
CA TYR A 171 0.52 2.00 16.07
C TYR A 171 -0.01 3.31 16.68
N PRO A 172 -1.31 3.50 16.97
CA PRO A 172 -1.79 4.73 17.59
C PRO A 172 -1.04 5.11 18.87
N VAL A 173 -0.82 4.15 19.78
CA VAL A 173 -0.07 4.39 21.02
C VAL A 173 1.39 4.72 20.74
N LEU A 174 2.03 4.00 19.81
CA LEU A 174 3.41 4.29 19.39
C LEU A 174 3.52 5.71 18.77
N GLY A 175 2.60 6.06 17.90
CA GLY A 175 2.52 7.38 17.27
C GLY A 175 2.31 8.50 18.30
N ALA A 176 1.37 8.31 19.24
CA ALA A 176 1.11 9.25 20.32
C ALA A 176 2.29 9.41 21.28
N ALA A 177 3.02 8.33 21.58
CA ALA A 177 4.23 8.40 22.38
C ALA A 177 5.32 9.26 21.68
N ALA A 178 5.51 9.06 20.38
CA ALA A 178 6.43 9.88 19.59
C ALA A 178 5.96 11.35 19.51
N ASP A 179 4.66 11.56 19.28
CA ASP A 179 4.04 12.89 19.26
C ASP A 179 4.21 13.64 20.58
N SER A 180 4.13 12.92 21.72
CA SER A 180 4.37 13.52 23.05
C SER A 180 5.81 14.02 23.24
N ILE A 181 6.79 13.43 22.52
CA ILE A 181 8.21 13.80 22.64
C ILE A 181 8.57 14.98 21.73
N GLY A 182 8.08 14.97 20.49
CA GLY A 182 8.50 15.96 19.50
C GLY A 182 7.41 16.33 18.50
N GLY A 183 6.13 16.20 18.88
CA GLY A 183 4.99 16.54 18.04
C GLY A 183 4.89 15.68 16.79
N LEU A 184 4.11 16.15 15.82
CA LEU A 184 3.90 15.51 14.53
C LEU A 184 5.20 15.13 13.83
N ALA A 185 6.25 15.94 13.96
CA ALA A 185 7.55 15.67 13.34
C ALA A 185 8.19 14.37 13.86
N ALA A 186 8.10 14.11 15.17
CA ALA A 186 8.62 12.87 15.76
C ALA A 186 7.76 11.65 15.39
N ALA A 187 6.44 11.78 15.35
CA ALA A 187 5.55 10.72 14.88
C ALA A 187 5.86 10.35 13.41
N ARG A 188 6.06 11.33 12.54
CA ARG A 188 6.48 11.15 11.15
C ARG A 188 7.88 10.54 11.02
N ALA A 189 8.80 10.86 11.96
CA ALA A 189 10.13 10.26 11.98
C ALA A 189 10.09 8.75 12.24
N VAL A 190 9.13 8.25 13.04
CA VAL A 190 8.91 6.81 13.23
C VAL A 190 8.57 6.14 11.90
N SER A 191 7.66 6.70 11.12
CA SER A 191 7.29 6.18 9.80
C SER A 191 8.47 6.23 8.82
N LEU A 192 9.24 7.32 8.82
CA LEU A 192 10.45 7.42 7.99
C LEU A 192 11.45 6.32 8.33
N LEU A 193 11.77 6.15 9.60
CA LEU A 193 12.71 5.09 10.05
C LEU A 193 12.22 3.71 9.67
N ALA A 194 10.92 3.42 9.85
CA ALA A 194 10.31 2.16 9.44
C ALA A 194 10.47 1.91 7.93
N MET A 195 10.25 2.92 7.09
CA MET A 195 10.42 2.78 5.63
C MET A 195 11.88 2.66 5.20
N LEU A 196 12.81 3.34 5.85
CA LEU A 196 14.25 3.14 5.60
C LEU A 196 14.69 1.73 5.99
N VAL A 197 14.20 1.20 7.10
CA VAL A 197 14.41 -0.20 7.51
C VAL A 197 13.81 -1.15 6.47
N THR A 198 12.59 -0.89 5.99
CA THR A 198 11.95 -1.67 4.92
C THR A 198 12.82 -1.77 3.67
N THR A 199 13.33 -0.63 3.19
CA THR A 199 14.21 -0.58 2.01
C THR A 199 15.54 -1.30 2.27
N GLY A 200 16.11 -1.18 3.46
CA GLY A 200 17.30 -1.92 3.88
C GLY A 200 17.07 -3.43 3.94
N LEU A 201 15.94 -3.88 4.47
CA LEU A 201 15.54 -5.29 4.52
C LEU A 201 15.24 -5.85 3.12
N LEU A 202 14.60 -5.05 2.25
CA LEU A 202 14.41 -5.38 0.85
C LEU A 202 15.75 -5.63 0.14
N TYR A 203 16.71 -4.73 0.30
CA TYR A 203 18.06 -4.94 -0.21
C TYR A 203 18.68 -6.25 0.32
N ALA A 204 18.64 -6.46 1.64
CA ALA A 204 19.25 -7.61 2.29
C ALA A 204 18.61 -8.93 1.84
N MET A 205 17.27 -8.97 1.70
CA MET A 205 16.51 -10.10 1.19
C MET A 205 16.83 -10.37 -0.27
N THR A 206 16.77 -9.36 -1.12
CA THR A 206 17.01 -9.48 -2.57
C THR A 206 18.44 -9.89 -2.89
N ARG A 207 19.41 -9.29 -2.18
CA ARG A 207 20.82 -9.68 -2.27
C ARG A 207 21.02 -11.17 -1.99
N ARG A 208 20.30 -11.71 -1.01
CA ARG A 208 20.44 -13.12 -0.62
C ARG A 208 19.72 -14.07 -1.58
N LEU A 209 18.59 -13.65 -2.15
CA LEU A 209 17.83 -14.44 -3.13
C LEU A 209 18.53 -14.49 -4.50
N PHE A 210 19.17 -13.41 -4.90
CA PHE A 210 19.78 -13.23 -6.22
C PHE A 210 21.26 -12.83 -6.10
N ASN A 211 21.55 -11.55 -6.06
CA ASN A 211 22.89 -11.00 -5.89
C ASN A 211 22.85 -9.56 -5.38
N GLU A 212 24.01 -9.02 -5.06
CA GLU A 212 24.17 -7.69 -4.49
C GLU A 212 23.69 -6.56 -5.40
N ARG A 213 24.00 -6.66 -6.71
CA ARG A 213 23.59 -5.71 -7.72
C ARG A 213 22.06 -5.64 -7.87
N THR A 214 21.42 -6.79 -7.94
CA THR A 214 19.95 -6.88 -7.98
C THR A 214 19.33 -6.29 -6.73
N GLY A 215 19.95 -6.51 -5.56
CA GLY A 215 19.51 -5.91 -4.30
C GLY A 215 19.55 -4.38 -4.31
N LEU A 216 20.64 -3.80 -4.82
CA LEU A 216 20.77 -2.34 -4.96
C LEU A 216 19.76 -1.78 -5.97
N CYS A 217 19.58 -2.45 -7.11
CA CYS A 217 18.56 -2.04 -8.10
C CYS A 217 17.14 -2.08 -7.51
N ALA A 218 16.79 -3.12 -6.75
CA ALA A 218 15.49 -3.25 -6.11
C ALA A 218 15.26 -2.14 -5.09
N ALA A 219 16.23 -1.88 -4.21
CA ALA A 219 16.15 -0.82 -3.22
C ALA A 219 16.06 0.58 -3.86
N ALA A 220 16.85 0.84 -4.91
CA ALA A 220 16.86 2.11 -5.61
C ALA A 220 15.52 2.39 -6.33
N LEU A 221 14.90 1.37 -6.93
CA LEU A 221 13.60 1.49 -7.56
C LEU A 221 12.48 1.70 -6.53
N PHE A 222 12.46 0.88 -5.47
CA PHE A 222 11.44 0.94 -4.44
C PHE A 222 11.46 2.26 -3.67
N GLY A 223 12.65 2.71 -3.24
CA GLY A 223 12.81 3.91 -2.40
C GLY A 223 12.38 5.23 -3.05
N VAL A 224 12.21 5.26 -4.38
CA VAL A 224 11.73 6.44 -5.12
C VAL A 224 10.27 6.33 -5.56
N THR A 225 9.56 5.22 -5.22
CA THR A 225 8.13 5.11 -5.51
C THR A 225 7.32 6.05 -4.62
N GLU A 226 6.21 6.56 -5.15
CA GLU A 226 5.28 7.39 -4.38
C GLU A 226 4.87 6.72 -3.08
N GLY A 227 4.41 5.45 -3.13
CA GLY A 227 3.97 4.72 -1.95
C GLY A 227 5.05 4.63 -0.86
N ALA A 228 6.31 4.41 -1.23
CA ALA A 228 7.42 4.37 -0.27
C ALA A 228 7.72 5.76 0.33
N ILE A 229 7.59 6.82 -0.47
CA ILE A 229 7.81 8.21 -0.01
C ILE A 229 6.67 8.65 0.93
N LEU A 230 5.41 8.39 0.55
CA LEU A 230 4.23 8.76 1.34
C LEU A 230 4.16 7.97 2.64
N ALA A 231 4.27 6.64 2.59
CA ALA A 231 4.29 5.82 3.80
C ALA A 231 5.43 6.23 4.76
N GLY A 232 6.59 6.65 4.21
CA GLY A 232 7.69 7.18 5.02
C GLY A 232 7.48 8.60 5.55
N ARG A 233 6.42 9.29 5.12
CA ARG A 233 6.12 10.65 5.58
C ARG A 233 4.91 10.71 6.50
N LEU A 234 3.86 9.96 6.20
CA LEU A 234 2.62 10.00 6.96
C LEU A 234 2.76 9.26 8.30
N ALA A 235 2.26 9.85 9.37
CA ALA A 235 2.21 9.23 10.69
C ALA A 235 1.01 8.26 10.78
N THR A 236 1.07 7.16 10.00
CA THR A 236 0.06 6.11 9.90
C THR A 236 0.67 4.72 10.13
N SER A 237 -0.16 3.70 10.29
CA SER A 237 0.24 2.30 10.55
C SER A 237 1.03 1.64 9.42
N ASP A 238 0.84 2.09 8.18
CA ASP A 238 1.36 1.48 6.95
C ASP A 238 2.88 1.21 7.01
N ALA A 239 3.66 2.24 7.39
CA ALA A 239 5.13 2.15 7.40
C ALA A 239 5.64 1.09 8.39
N VAL A 240 5.06 1.06 9.59
CA VAL A 240 5.46 0.12 10.65
C VAL A 240 5.03 -1.30 10.30
N SER A 241 3.81 -1.47 9.79
CA SER A 241 3.30 -2.75 9.33
C SER A 241 4.16 -3.32 8.19
N LEU A 242 4.50 -2.50 7.19
CA LEU A 242 5.34 -2.93 6.07
C LEU A 242 6.77 -3.26 6.52
N ALA A 243 7.33 -2.53 7.50
CA ALA A 243 8.65 -2.84 8.07
C ALA A 243 8.65 -4.19 8.79
N LEU A 244 7.61 -4.50 9.56
CA LEU A 244 7.43 -5.79 10.21
C LEU A 244 7.27 -6.91 9.18
N LEU A 245 6.47 -6.70 8.14
CA LEU A 245 6.30 -7.65 7.05
C LEU A 245 7.63 -7.92 6.30
N ALA A 246 8.39 -6.86 6.03
CA ALA A 246 9.74 -6.94 5.44
C ALA A 246 10.71 -7.72 6.35
N LEU A 247 10.63 -7.51 7.66
CA LEU A 247 11.43 -8.25 8.64
C LEU A 247 11.08 -9.74 8.64
N ALA A 248 9.79 -10.08 8.60
CA ALA A 248 9.33 -11.47 8.49
C ALA A 248 9.86 -12.12 7.20
N CYS A 249 9.76 -11.45 6.04
CA CYS A 249 10.32 -11.91 4.77
C CYS A 249 11.85 -12.09 4.86
N TRP A 250 12.55 -11.15 5.47
CA TRP A 250 14.00 -11.26 5.66
C TRP A 250 14.38 -12.45 6.54
N ILE A 251 13.67 -12.69 7.67
CA ILE A 251 13.90 -13.83 8.56
C ILE A 251 13.77 -15.14 7.79
N VAL A 252 12.69 -15.35 7.02
CA VAL A 252 12.50 -16.59 6.27
C VAL A 252 13.56 -16.81 5.20
N VAL A 253 14.03 -15.75 4.54
CA VAL A 253 15.11 -15.82 3.54
C VAL A 253 16.47 -15.99 4.21
N ARG A 254 16.72 -15.33 5.33
CA ARG A 254 17.98 -15.41 6.09
C ARG A 254 18.21 -16.80 6.64
N THR A 255 17.16 -17.46 7.10
CA THR A 255 17.18 -18.79 7.71
C THR A 255 16.96 -19.91 6.70
N ALA A 256 16.89 -19.61 5.39
CA ALA A 256 16.56 -20.57 4.32
C ALA A 256 17.48 -21.82 4.29
N SER A 257 18.77 -21.64 4.56
CA SER A 257 19.77 -22.73 4.62
C SER A 257 19.89 -23.41 5.99
N TRP A 258 19.19 -22.93 7.01
CA TRP A 258 19.30 -23.47 8.35
C TRP A 258 18.35 -24.65 8.51
N ARG A 259 18.83 -25.74 9.09
CA ARG A 259 17.97 -26.89 9.43
C ARG A 259 17.12 -26.63 10.66
N TRP A 260 17.52 -25.69 11.52
CA TRP A 260 16.82 -25.36 12.75
C TRP A 260 15.56 -24.54 12.48
N ARG A 261 14.62 -24.58 13.44
CA ARG A 261 13.30 -23.95 13.37
C ARG A 261 13.31 -22.42 13.51
N ALA A 262 14.47 -21.77 13.35
CA ALA A 262 14.61 -20.31 13.48
C ALA A 262 13.71 -19.49 12.51
N TYR A 263 13.23 -20.09 11.43
CA TYR A 263 12.24 -19.46 10.54
C TYR A 263 10.89 -19.20 11.24
N LEU A 264 10.58 -19.91 12.31
CA LEU A 264 9.35 -19.72 13.09
C LEU A 264 9.32 -18.35 13.78
N LEU A 265 10.49 -17.71 13.97
CA LEU A 265 10.55 -16.32 14.45
C LEU A 265 9.87 -15.32 13.50
N ALA A 266 9.66 -15.68 12.24
CA ALA A 266 8.90 -14.85 11.31
C ALA A 266 7.39 -14.80 11.65
N ILE A 267 6.85 -15.81 12.35
CA ILE A 267 5.43 -15.93 12.66
C ILE A 267 4.93 -14.78 13.55
N PRO A 268 5.47 -14.56 14.76
CA PRO A 268 4.99 -13.48 15.61
C PRO A 268 5.21 -12.11 14.93
N VAL A 269 6.27 -11.93 14.14
CA VAL A 269 6.54 -10.69 13.44
C VAL A 269 5.51 -10.46 12.31
N ALA A 270 5.17 -11.49 11.55
CA ALA A 270 4.16 -11.41 10.49
C ALA A 270 2.74 -11.17 11.06
N CYS A 271 2.40 -11.85 12.16
CA CYS A 271 1.14 -11.62 12.87
C CYS A 271 1.07 -10.21 13.46
N LEU A 272 2.17 -9.70 14.01
CA LEU A 272 2.24 -8.32 14.49
C LEU A 272 2.09 -7.30 13.36
N ALA A 273 2.68 -7.57 12.18
CA ALA A 273 2.44 -6.74 10.99
C ALA A 273 0.96 -6.65 10.65
N ALA A 274 0.27 -7.81 10.59
CA ALA A 274 -1.16 -7.89 10.31
C ALA A 274 -2.03 -7.27 11.41
N ALA A 275 -1.62 -7.35 12.68
CA ALA A 275 -2.30 -6.69 13.78
C ALA A 275 -2.10 -5.16 13.76
N THR A 276 -0.93 -4.69 13.31
CA THR A 276 -0.64 -3.26 13.15
C THR A 276 -1.47 -2.64 12.03
N ASP A 277 -1.60 -3.39 10.92
CA ASP A 277 -2.44 -2.99 9.78
C ASP A 277 -3.00 -4.25 9.09
N TYR A 278 -4.33 -4.39 9.04
CA TYR A 278 -5.00 -5.55 8.45
C TYR A 278 -4.71 -5.73 6.96
N TRP A 279 -4.25 -4.67 6.28
CA TRP A 279 -3.82 -4.77 4.88
C TRP A 279 -2.68 -5.77 4.69
N ALA A 280 -1.82 -5.94 5.69
CA ALA A 280 -0.74 -6.93 5.67
C ALA A 280 -1.24 -8.39 5.59
N LEU A 281 -2.51 -8.68 5.99
CA LEU A 281 -3.10 -10.02 5.87
C LEU A 281 -3.07 -10.56 4.44
N LEU A 282 -3.25 -9.69 3.44
CA LEU A 282 -3.19 -10.05 2.02
C LEU A 282 -1.85 -10.69 1.62
N TYR A 283 -0.78 -10.36 2.35
CA TYR A 283 0.59 -10.73 2.00
C TYR A 283 1.15 -11.89 2.84
N LEU A 284 0.45 -12.34 3.89
CA LEU A 284 0.89 -13.46 4.71
C LEU A 284 1.07 -14.77 3.91
N PRO A 285 0.20 -15.12 2.95
CA PRO A 285 0.43 -16.27 2.08
C PRO A 285 1.75 -16.16 1.31
N THR A 286 2.10 -14.96 0.84
CA THR A 286 3.37 -14.72 0.12
C THR A 286 4.59 -14.97 1.03
N VAL A 287 4.51 -14.60 2.31
CA VAL A 287 5.58 -14.91 3.29
C VAL A 287 5.78 -16.42 3.42
N ALA A 288 4.68 -17.20 3.49
CA ALA A 288 4.74 -18.66 3.57
C ALA A 288 5.31 -19.28 2.29
N PHE A 289 4.86 -18.85 1.10
CA PHE A 289 5.42 -19.29 -0.17
C PHE A 289 6.91 -18.95 -0.28
N LEU A 290 7.30 -17.75 0.13
CA LEU A 290 8.70 -17.31 0.12
C LEU A 290 9.55 -18.18 1.04
N ALA A 291 9.05 -18.58 2.21
CA ALA A 291 9.74 -19.48 3.14
C ALA A 291 10.05 -20.84 2.50
N GLY A 292 9.10 -21.40 1.74
CA GLY A 292 9.30 -22.64 0.98
C GLY A 292 10.25 -22.45 -0.19
N LEU A 293 10.00 -21.48 -1.05
CA LEU A 293 10.76 -21.23 -2.27
C LEU A 293 12.22 -20.84 -1.99
N ALA A 294 12.47 -20.07 -0.95
CA ALA A 294 13.83 -19.70 -0.54
C ALA A 294 14.61 -20.92 0.02
N ALA A 295 13.94 -21.78 0.78
CA ALA A 295 14.56 -22.96 1.39
C ALA A 295 14.74 -24.15 0.44
N HIS A 296 13.94 -24.24 -0.62
CA HIS A 296 13.93 -25.39 -1.56
C HIS A 296 15.32 -25.79 -2.11
N PRO A 297 16.23 -24.86 -2.48
CA PRO A 297 17.56 -25.23 -2.97
C PRO A 297 18.44 -25.93 -1.93
N TYR A 298 18.15 -25.73 -0.66
CA TYR A 298 18.94 -26.26 0.46
C TYR A 298 18.33 -27.50 1.08
N LEU A 299 17.00 -27.57 1.15
CA LEU A 299 16.26 -28.56 1.94
C LEU A 299 15.40 -29.50 1.09
N SER A 300 15.18 -29.22 -0.21
CA SER A 300 14.33 -30.03 -1.10
C SER A 300 12.91 -30.21 -0.55
N ARG A 301 12.44 -31.47 -0.32
CA ARG A 301 11.09 -31.76 0.20
C ARG A 301 10.75 -31.11 1.55
N PRO A 302 11.62 -31.06 2.57
CA PRO A 302 11.36 -30.33 3.81
C PRO A 302 11.06 -28.84 3.65
N ALA A 303 11.42 -28.24 2.52
CA ALA A 303 11.07 -26.84 2.26
C ALA A 303 9.54 -26.60 2.14
N LEU A 304 8.80 -27.57 1.57
CA LEU A 304 7.33 -27.51 1.50
C LEU A 304 6.73 -27.61 2.91
N VAL A 305 7.21 -28.58 3.71
CA VAL A 305 6.77 -28.72 5.10
C VAL A 305 7.01 -27.42 5.88
N ARG A 306 8.15 -26.77 5.67
CA ARG A 306 8.47 -25.48 6.27
C ARG A 306 7.43 -24.39 5.92
N ALA A 307 7.02 -24.30 4.65
CA ALA A 307 5.99 -23.35 4.22
C ALA A 307 4.63 -23.64 4.86
N LEU A 308 4.23 -24.94 4.87
CA LEU A 308 2.97 -25.37 5.45
C LEU A 308 2.90 -25.14 6.96
N VAL A 309 3.97 -25.51 7.70
CA VAL A 309 4.05 -25.28 9.14
C VAL A 309 3.98 -23.79 9.46
N LEU A 310 4.71 -22.96 8.71
CA LEU A 310 4.67 -21.51 8.90
C LEU A 310 3.26 -20.97 8.65
N ALA A 311 2.61 -21.38 7.56
CA ALA A 311 1.24 -20.97 7.26
C ALA A 311 0.24 -21.42 8.33
N ALA A 312 0.29 -22.71 8.74
CA ALA A 312 -0.62 -23.26 9.74
C ALA A 312 -0.49 -22.53 11.10
N VAL A 313 0.75 -22.35 11.60
CA VAL A 313 0.98 -21.68 12.89
C VAL A 313 0.63 -20.19 12.81
N MET A 314 0.83 -19.52 11.66
CA MET A 314 0.34 -18.13 11.49
C MET A 314 -1.19 -18.05 11.61
N VAL A 315 -1.91 -18.98 10.95
CA VAL A 315 -3.38 -19.04 11.03
C VAL A 315 -3.85 -19.33 12.46
N GLU A 316 -3.23 -20.31 13.13
CA GLU A 316 -3.55 -20.64 14.53
C GLU A 316 -3.30 -19.47 15.48
N LEU A 317 -2.15 -18.81 15.36
CA LEU A 317 -1.83 -17.66 16.21
C LEU A 317 -2.76 -16.48 15.94
N PHE A 318 -3.10 -16.22 14.68
CA PHE A 318 -4.05 -15.17 14.33
C PHE A 318 -5.46 -15.50 14.85
N ALA A 319 -5.93 -16.74 14.69
CA ALA A 319 -7.21 -17.20 15.22
C ALA A 319 -7.26 -17.10 16.76
N ALA A 320 -6.18 -17.51 17.44
CA ALA A 320 -6.07 -17.35 18.88
C ALA A 320 -6.14 -15.88 19.31
N GLY A 321 -5.46 -14.99 18.59
CA GLY A 321 -5.52 -13.54 18.81
C GLY A 321 -6.94 -12.98 18.68
N VAL A 322 -7.66 -13.40 17.65
CA VAL A 322 -9.07 -13.04 17.42
C VAL A 322 -9.97 -13.52 18.55
N LEU A 323 -9.78 -14.76 19.03
CA LEU A 323 -10.56 -15.32 20.17
C LEU A 323 -10.30 -14.56 21.48
N ILE A 324 -9.05 -14.15 21.73
CA ILE A 324 -8.66 -13.41 22.93
C ILE A 324 -9.17 -11.96 22.87
N ALA A 325 -9.15 -11.34 21.70
CA ALA A 325 -9.53 -9.93 21.51
C ALA A 325 -11.01 -9.64 21.77
N GLY A 326 -11.87 -10.66 21.77
CA GLY A 326 -13.30 -10.51 22.04
C GLY A 326 -14.14 -10.13 20.82
N ARG A 327 -15.47 -10.22 20.99
CA ARG A 327 -16.43 -10.06 19.87
C ARG A 327 -16.39 -8.67 19.23
N ASP A 328 -16.17 -7.63 20.00
CA ASP A 328 -16.17 -6.25 19.49
C ASP A 328 -15.00 -6.00 18.53
N TYR A 329 -13.82 -6.54 18.86
CA TYR A 329 -12.68 -6.49 17.96
C TYR A 329 -12.88 -7.33 16.70
N VAL A 330 -13.50 -8.50 16.82
CA VAL A 330 -13.82 -9.37 15.67
C VAL A 330 -14.77 -8.67 14.71
N THR A 331 -15.83 -8.05 15.23
CA THR A 331 -16.79 -7.31 14.40
C THR A 331 -16.16 -6.09 13.76
N ALA A 332 -15.31 -5.36 14.47
CA ALA A 332 -14.58 -4.22 13.94
C ALA A 332 -13.58 -4.64 12.86
N ALA A 333 -12.78 -5.68 13.09
CA ALA A 333 -11.85 -6.22 12.11
C ALA A 333 -12.56 -6.76 10.86
N ALA A 334 -13.69 -7.45 11.04
CA ALA A 334 -14.52 -7.93 9.93
C ALA A 334 -15.09 -6.76 9.11
N ALA A 335 -15.59 -5.71 9.76
CA ALA A 335 -16.07 -4.50 9.10
C ALA A 335 -14.96 -3.79 8.30
N ALA A 336 -13.75 -3.76 8.85
CA ALA A 336 -12.59 -3.15 8.17
C ALA A 336 -12.05 -4.00 7.00
N THR A 337 -12.35 -5.31 6.94
CA THR A 337 -11.76 -6.24 5.96
C THR A 337 -12.81 -6.96 5.09
N ALA A 338 -13.42 -8.01 5.65
CA ALA A 338 -14.28 -8.94 4.89
C ALA A 338 -15.66 -8.37 4.58
N SER A 339 -16.24 -7.61 5.53
CA SER A 339 -17.59 -7.03 5.44
C SER A 339 -17.58 -5.56 4.99
N ARG A 340 -16.42 -5.04 4.55
CA ARG A 340 -16.33 -3.67 4.06
C ARG A 340 -17.23 -3.49 2.85
N THR A 341 -18.16 -2.53 2.92
CA THR A 341 -19.03 -2.19 1.81
C THR A 341 -18.20 -1.59 0.67
N PRO A 342 -18.43 -2.01 -0.59
CA PRO A 342 -17.77 -1.38 -1.73
C PRO A 342 -18.12 0.11 -1.81
N GLY A 343 -17.12 0.92 -2.14
CA GLY A 343 -17.31 2.34 -2.42
C GLY A 343 -18.02 2.59 -3.75
N SER A 344 -18.27 3.85 -4.07
CA SER A 344 -18.88 4.28 -5.33
C SER A 344 -17.89 4.51 -6.47
N GLY A 345 -16.62 4.11 -6.30
CA GLY A 345 -15.56 4.28 -7.29
C GLY A 345 -15.86 3.54 -8.60
N GLN A 346 -15.11 3.88 -9.64
CA GLN A 346 -15.18 3.19 -10.93
C GLN A 346 -13.90 2.39 -11.16
N ALA A 347 -14.00 1.19 -11.73
CA ALA A 347 -12.87 0.30 -11.96
C ALA A 347 -11.78 0.91 -12.86
N LEU A 348 -12.18 1.65 -13.89
CA LEU A 348 -11.22 2.24 -14.85
C LEU A 348 -10.30 3.31 -14.23
N PRO A 349 -10.78 4.29 -13.45
CA PRO A 349 -9.93 5.17 -12.67
C PRO A 349 -8.96 4.44 -11.73
N ILE A 350 -9.44 3.42 -10.99
CA ILE A 350 -8.60 2.62 -10.08
C ILE A 350 -7.48 1.93 -10.85
N LEU A 351 -7.77 1.35 -12.02
CA LEU A 351 -6.77 0.73 -12.89
C LEU A 351 -5.76 1.76 -13.41
N ALA A 352 -6.23 2.92 -13.86
CA ALA A 352 -5.39 3.98 -14.38
C ALA A 352 -4.44 4.53 -13.29
N GLU A 353 -4.95 4.80 -12.11
CA GLU A 353 -4.15 5.27 -10.97
C GLU A 353 -3.15 4.19 -10.51
N SER A 354 -3.57 2.92 -10.40
CA SER A 354 -2.67 1.81 -10.05
C SER A 354 -1.55 1.64 -11.09
N GLY A 355 -1.87 1.79 -12.38
CA GLY A 355 -0.88 1.79 -13.47
C GLY A 355 0.09 2.96 -13.38
N LYS A 356 -0.38 4.13 -13.03
CA LYS A 356 0.44 5.33 -12.81
C LYS A 356 1.41 5.13 -11.64
N TRP A 357 0.96 4.55 -10.54
CA TRP A 357 1.77 4.42 -9.32
C TRP A 357 2.71 3.22 -9.29
N GLY A 358 2.35 2.12 -9.94
CA GLY A 358 3.12 0.88 -9.88
C GLY A 358 3.57 0.32 -11.22
N GLY A 359 3.04 0.81 -12.34
CA GLY A 359 3.17 0.18 -13.66
C GLY A 359 4.63 -0.03 -14.11
N LEU A 360 5.51 0.95 -13.89
CA LEU A 360 6.92 0.81 -14.24
C LEU A 360 7.61 -0.32 -13.45
N ILE A 361 7.37 -0.38 -12.15
CA ILE A 361 7.96 -1.42 -11.28
C ILE A 361 7.41 -2.80 -11.64
N VAL A 362 6.09 -2.90 -11.89
CA VAL A 362 5.45 -4.16 -12.29
C VAL A 362 5.96 -4.61 -13.66
N ALA A 363 6.10 -3.72 -14.64
CA ALA A 363 6.66 -4.05 -15.96
C ALA A 363 8.10 -4.57 -15.84
N LEU A 364 8.94 -3.91 -15.04
CA LEU A 364 10.30 -4.38 -14.76
C LEU A 364 10.29 -5.72 -14.00
N ALA A 365 9.34 -5.94 -13.10
CA ALA A 365 9.21 -7.19 -12.36
C ALA A 365 8.80 -8.35 -13.28
N VAL A 366 7.88 -8.13 -14.21
CA VAL A 366 7.51 -9.11 -15.23
C VAL A 366 8.71 -9.45 -16.12
N LEU A 367 9.42 -8.44 -16.62
CA LEU A 367 10.65 -8.63 -17.39
C LEU A 367 11.69 -9.43 -16.60
N GLY A 368 11.87 -9.10 -15.31
CA GLY A 368 12.76 -9.81 -14.41
C GLY A 368 12.35 -11.26 -14.20
N ALA A 369 11.07 -11.51 -13.95
CA ALA A 369 10.53 -12.85 -13.75
C ALA A 369 10.70 -13.74 -15.02
N VAL A 370 10.38 -13.20 -16.19
CA VAL A 370 10.56 -13.88 -17.47
C VAL A 370 12.04 -14.18 -17.73
N SER A 371 12.91 -13.17 -17.61
CA SER A 371 14.34 -13.36 -17.83
C SER A 371 14.97 -14.35 -16.85
N TYR A 372 14.53 -14.34 -15.59
CA TYR A 372 14.98 -15.29 -14.57
C TYR A 372 14.50 -16.72 -14.86
N ALA A 373 13.27 -16.87 -15.34
CA ALA A 373 12.72 -18.19 -15.74
C ALA A 373 13.44 -18.80 -16.94
N LEU A 374 13.83 -17.95 -17.92
CA LEU A 374 14.49 -18.37 -19.17
C LEU A 374 16.01 -18.56 -19.02
N GLN A 375 16.61 -18.15 -17.92
CA GLN A 375 18.06 -18.26 -17.71
C GLN A 375 18.55 -19.71 -17.88
N ALA A 376 19.51 -19.93 -18.79
CA ALA A 376 20.10 -21.24 -19.02
C ALA A 376 20.91 -21.70 -17.79
N ARG A 377 20.92 -23.03 -17.53
CA ARG A 377 21.71 -23.62 -16.42
C ARG A 377 23.23 -23.42 -16.55
N THR A 378 23.68 -23.18 -17.76
CA THR A 378 25.09 -23.19 -18.16
C THR A 378 25.76 -21.83 -18.11
N GLU A 379 25.03 -20.75 -17.90
CA GLU A 379 25.70 -19.46 -17.72
C GLU A 379 26.31 -19.39 -16.31
N PRO A 380 27.65 -19.41 -16.20
CA PRO A 380 28.36 -19.24 -14.92
C PRO A 380 28.29 -17.77 -14.49
N ASN A 381 27.08 -17.24 -14.39
CA ASN A 381 26.93 -15.86 -14.00
C ASN A 381 27.04 -15.73 -12.50
N GLU A 382 28.04 -14.99 -12.20
CA GLU A 382 28.37 -14.29 -10.97
C GLU A 382 27.29 -14.43 -9.86
N HIS A 383 27.56 -15.35 -8.91
CA HIS A 383 27.06 -15.25 -7.54
C HIS A 383 25.55 -15.37 -7.31
N ILE A 384 24.82 -16.08 -8.15
CA ILE A 384 23.44 -16.49 -7.81
C ILE A 384 23.53 -17.65 -6.83
N ALA A 385 23.04 -17.43 -5.62
CA ALA A 385 22.89 -18.50 -4.64
C ALA A 385 22.01 -19.60 -5.24
N LEU A 386 22.58 -20.74 -5.58
CA LEU A 386 21.98 -21.97 -6.13
C LEU A 386 20.79 -21.72 -7.05
N PRO A 387 20.93 -21.83 -8.38
CA PRO A 387 19.89 -21.42 -9.33
C PRO A 387 18.58 -22.22 -9.26
N GLY A 388 18.54 -23.35 -8.58
CA GLY A 388 17.33 -24.17 -8.43
C GLY A 388 16.77 -24.70 -9.78
N SER A 389 15.71 -25.47 -9.71
CA SER A 389 15.02 -25.97 -10.92
C SER A 389 14.30 -24.82 -11.67
N ARG A 390 14.08 -24.98 -12.98
CA ARG A 390 13.29 -24.02 -13.78
C ARG A 390 11.92 -23.76 -13.16
N ARG A 391 11.25 -24.81 -12.67
CA ARG A 391 9.94 -24.69 -11.99
C ARG A 391 10.00 -23.76 -10.77
N ARG A 392 11.03 -23.88 -9.95
CA ARG A 392 11.23 -22.98 -8.80
C ARG A 392 11.45 -21.54 -9.23
N ARG A 393 12.25 -21.31 -10.29
CA ARG A 393 12.50 -19.95 -10.80
C ARG A 393 11.21 -19.30 -11.30
N ILE A 394 10.41 -20.06 -12.04
CA ILE A 394 9.07 -19.60 -12.48
C ILE A 394 8.20 -19.30 -11.26
N ALA A 395 8.10 -20.23 -10.31
CA ALA A 395 7.27 -20.03 -9.11
C ALA A 395 7.71 -18.81 -8.30
N LEU A 396 9.02 -18.61 -8.10
CA LEU A 396 9.52 -17.44 -7.38
C LEU A 396 9.22 -16.13 -8.14
N GLY A 397 9.39 -16.13 -9.47
CA GLY A 397 9.06 -14.99 -10.31
C GLY A 397 7.57 -14.64 -10.26
N VAL A 398 6.71 -15.66 -10.40
CA VAL A 398 5.24 -15.49 -10.35
C VAL A 398 4.79 -15.01 -8.96
N VAL A 399 5.28 -15.62 -7.88
CA VAL A 399 4.92 -15.22 -6.52
C VAL A 399 5.34 -13.78 -6.26
N LEU A 400 6.60 -13.41 -6.52
CA LEU A 400 7.09 -12.06 -6.21
C LEU A 400 6.46 -10.98 -7.11
N ALA A 401 6.39 -11.20 -8.43
CA ALA A 401 5.79 -10.21 -9.33
C ALA A 401 4.25 -10.18 -9.22
N GLY A 402 3.62 -11.35 -9.07
CA GLY A 402 2.16 -11.47 -8.98
C GLY A 402 1.59 -10.91 -7.69
N THR A 403 2.35 -10.93 -6.59
CA THR A 403 1.91 -10.33 -5.31
C THR A 403 1.62 -8.83 -5.43
N ALA A 404 2.25 -8.11 -6.36
CA ALA A 404 1.92 -6.71 -6.62
C ALA A 404 0.46 -6.50 -7.03
N LEU A 405 -0.15 -7.49 -7.68
CA LEU A 405 -1.55 -7.42 -8.14
C LEU A 405 -2.56 -7.57 -7.00
N LEU A 406 -2.15 -8.02 -5.81
CA LEU A 406 -3.06 -8.20 -4.67
C LEU A 406 -3.66 -6.86 -4.22
N THR A 407 -2.85 -5.79 -4.15
CA THR A 407 -3.35 -4.43 -3.86
C THR A 407 -4.42 -4.04 -4.87
N LEU A 408 -4.12 -4.15 -6.16
CA LEU A 408 -5.04 -3.81 -7.23
C LEU A 408 -6.34 -4.61 -7.15
N ALA A 409 -6.23 -5.93 -6.97
CA ALA A 409 -7.40 -6.81 -6.85
C ALA A 409 -8.28 -6.45 -5.64
N ALA A 410 -7.67 -6.12 -4.50
CA ALA A 410 -8.40 -5.72 -3.31
C ALA A 410 -9.09 -4.36 -3.50
N GLN A 411 -8.42 -3.38 -4.11
CA GLN A 411 -9.01 -2.05 -4.37
C GLN A 411 -10.14 -2.13 -5.41
N LEU A 412 -10.00 -2.95 -6.45
CA LEU A 412 -11.08 -3.20 -7.41
C LEU A 412 -12.28 -3.87 -6.74
N ARG A 413 -12.05 -4.85 -5.84
CA ARG A 413 -13.12 -5.48 -5.07
C ARG A 413 -13.84 -4.47 -4.15
N LEU A 414 -13.08 -3.58 -3.52
CA LEU A 414 -13.62 -2.55 -2.63
C LEU A 414 -14.17 -1.35 -3.39
N ASN A 415 -13.94 -1.28 -4.69
CA ASN A 415 -14.36 -0.19 -5.57
C ASN A 415 -13.99 1.20 -5.03
N THR A 416 -12.75 1.34 -4.53
CA THR A 416 -12.22 2.56 -3.91
C THR A 416 -10.76 2.77 -4.29
N ASP A 417 -10.34 4.01 -4.44
CA ASP A 417 -8.95 4.46 -4.65
C ASP A 417 -8.29 4.98 -3.37
N ILE A 418 -9.08 5.03 -2.29
CA ILE A 418 -8.62 5.55 -1.00
C ILE A 418 -7.46 4.71 -0.47
N SER A 419 -6.44 5.41 0.04
CA SER A 419 -5.19 4.82 0.53
C SER A 419 -4.46 3.95 -0.50
N LEU A 420 -4.88 3.96 -1.78
CA LEU A 420 -4.23 3.16 -2.83
C LEU A 420 -2.73 3.48 -2.93
N ALA A 421 -2.35 4.76 -2.75
CA ALA A 421 -0.96 5.20 -2.81
C ALA A 421 -0.08 4.52 -1.75
N THR A 422 -0.49 4.52 -0.48
CA THR A 422 0.25 3.87 0.62
C THR A 422 0.16 2.35 0.54
N HIS A 423 -1.00 1.80 0.24
CA HIS A 423 -1.20 0.36 0.09
C HIS A 423 -0.43 -0.23 -1.10
N ALA A 424 -0.21 0.54 -2.17
CA ALA A 424 0.63 0.11 -3.30
C ALA A 424 2.06 -0.22 -2.86
N ALA A 425 2.59 0.44 -1.83
CA ALA A 425 3.92 0.15 -1.29
C ALA A 425 4.09 -1.31 -0.86
N PHE A 426 3.04 -1.94 -0.29
CA PHE A 426 3.07 -3.36 0.11
C PHE A 426 3.26 -4.27 -1.10
N GLY A 427 2.45 -4.10 -2.15
CA GLY A 427 2.58 -4.89 -3.38
C GLY A 427 3.90 -4.64 -4.10
N LEU A 428 4.34 -3.39 -4.19
CA LEU A 428 5.59 -3.00 -4.84
C LEU A 428 6.82 -3.51 -4.08
N PHE A 429 6.77 -3.64 -2.75
CA PHE A 429 7.82 -4.29 -1.96
C PHE A 429 8.11 -5.71 -2.46
N PHE A 430 7.07 -6.51 -2.73
CA PHE A 430 7.24 -7.87 -3.25
C PHE A 430 7.64 -7.91 -4.72
N ALA A 431 7.20 -6.97 -5.54
CA ALA A 431 7.60 -6.88 -6.95
C ALA A 431 9.04 -6.38 -7.14
N ALA A 432 9.53 -5.53 -6.24
CA ALA A 432 10.83 -4.87 -6.35
C ALA A 432 12.03 -5.82 -6.53
N PRO A 433 12.12 -7.01 -5.89
CA PRO A 433 13.19 -7.98 -6.15
C PRO A 433 13.24 -8.40 -7.63
N MET A 434 12.09 -8.68 -8.24
CA MET A 434 12.02 -9.04 -9.66
C MET A 434 12.26 -7.83 -10.56
N ALA A 435 11.78 -6.64 -10.20
CA ALA A 435 12.11 -5.41 -10.90
C ALA A 435 13.62 -5.12 -10.89
N GLY A 436 14.28 -5.38 -9.76
CA GLY A 436 15.74 -5.32 -9.65
C GLY A 436 16.46 -6.32 -10.56
N VAL A 437 15.94 -7.54 -10.70
CA VAL A 437 16.44 -8.53 -11.69
C VAL A 437 16.27 -7.99 -13.11
N GLY A 438 15.09 -7.46 -13.44
CA GLY A 438 14.79 -6.87 -14.74
C GLY A 438 15.73 -5.73 -15.10
N LEU A 439 15.89 -4.77 -14.17
CA LEU A 439 16.81 -3.64 -14.36
C LEU A 439 18.26 -4.09 -14.49
N ALA A 440 18.72 -5.02 -13.65
CA ALA A 440 20.08 -5.56 -13.73
C ALA A 440 20.35 -6.25 -15.07
N ARG A 441 19.34 -6.91 -15.66
CA ARG A 441 19.43 -7.51 -17.00
C ARG A 441 19.47 -6.46 -18.12
N LEU A 442 18.67 -5.42 -18.05
CA LEU A 442 18.70 -4.32 -19.02
C LEU A 442 20.06 -3.62 -19.06
N VAL A 443 20.65 -3.40 -17.90
CA VAL A 443 21.98 -2.80 -17.74
C VAL A 443 23.08 -3.73 -18.29
N GLY A 444 22.84 -5.06 -18.29
CA GLY A 444 23.78 -6.07 -18.80
C GLY A 444 24.99 -6.31 -17.89
N ASP A 445 25.80 -7.30 -18.24
CA ASP A 445 27.00 -7.65 -17.46
C ASP A 445 28.04 -6.53 -17.52
N HIS A 446 28.81 -6.36 -16.43
CA HIS A 446 29.86 -5.33 -16.31
C HIS A 446 29.39 -3.90 -16.62
N PHE A 447 28.10 -3.59 -16.37
CA PHE A 447 27.51 -2.27 -16.66
C PHE A 447 27.64 -1.81 -18.12
N ARG A 448 27.60 -2.74 -19.08
CA ARG A 448 27.73 -2.42 -20.51
C ARG A 448 26.76 -1.34 -20.99
N ARG A 449 25.59 -1.24 -20.35
CA ARG A 449 24.52 -0.28 -20.69
C ARG A 449 24.09 0.50 -19.45
N ALA A 450 25.07 1.05 -18.71
CA ALA A 450 24.80 1.80 -17.48
C ALA A 450 23.79 2.96 -17.70
N GLN A 451 23.83 3.59 -18.88
CA GLN A 451 22.90 4.64 -19.27
C GLN A 451 21.43 4.20 -19.21
N ILE A 452 21.11 2.93 -19.56
CA ILE A 452 19.74 2.41 -19.44
C ILE A 452 19.32 2.38 -17.96
N GLY A 453 20.21 1.96 -17.07
CA GLY A 453 19.96 1.96 -15.63
C GLY A 453 19.68 3.36 -15.09
N ILE A 454 20.47 4.34 -15.54
CA ILE A 454 20.30 5.75 -15.17
C ILE A 454 18.95 6.27 -15.69
N VAL A 455 18.63 6.06 -16.97
CA VAL A 455 17.36 6.51 -17.56
C VAL A 455 16.15 5.91 -16.84
N VAL A 456 16.15 4.60 -16.61
CA VAL A 456 15.03 3.92 -15.93
C VAL A 456 14.89 4.42 -14.49
N TRP A 457 15.99 4.56 -13.75
CA TRP A 457 15.94 5.07 -12.38
C TRP A 457 15.51 6.52 -12.31
N THR A 458 16.01 7.37 -13.23
CA THR A 458 15.58 8.78 -13.34
C THR A 458 14.09 8.88 -13.68
N ALA A 459 13.60 8.03 -14.58
CA ALA A 459 12.17 7.98 -14.90
C ALA A 459 11.34 7.58 -13.67
N ALA A 460 11.77 6.56 -12.90
CA ALA A 460 11.11 6.17 -11.65
C ALA A 460 11.12 7.31 -10.62
N LEU A 461 12.26 8.02 -10.48
CA LEU A 461 12.40 9.18 -9.60
C LEU A 461 11.47 10.32 -10.00
N ILE A 462 11.42 10.66 -11.30
CA ILE A 462 10.55 11.74 -11.81
C ILE A 462 9.07 11.38 -11.58
N LEU A 463 8.68 10.12 -11.83
CA LEU A 463 7.32 9.65 -11.57
C LEU A 463 6.98 9.77 -10.08
N GLY A 464 7.80 9.23 -9.18
CA GLY A 464 7.57 9.33 -7.74
C GLY A 464 7.53 10.78 -7.23
N LEU A 465 8.42 11.64 -7.75
CA LEU A 465 8.43 13.07 -7.44
C LEU A 465 7.15 13.78 -7.91
N SER A 466 6.72 13.51 -9.13
CA SER A 466 5.53 14.12 -9.72
C SER A 466 4.27 13.73 -8.94
N GLN A 467 4.14 12.44 -8.66
CA GLN A 467 2.98 11.88 -7.97
C GLN A 467 2.88 12.39 -6.53
N THR A 468 3.98 12.32 -5.77
CA THR A 468 4.02 12.87 -4.41
C THR A 468 3.79 14.37 -4.38
N SER A 469 4.31 15.12 -5.36
CA SER A 469 4.07 16.56 -5.46
C SER A 469 2.61 16.88 -5.74
N GLN A 470 1.92 16.05 -6.53
CA GLN A 470 0.49 16.20 -6.77
C GLN A 470 -0.32 15.96 -5.48
N PHE A 471 -0.02 14.87 -4.75
CA PHE A 471 -0.66 14.56 -3.48
C PHE A 471 -0.50 15.71 -2.47
N PHE A 472 0.73 16.19 -2.26
CA PHE A 472 1.00 17.29 -1.33
C PHE A 472 0.55 18.65 -1.83
N GLY A 473 0.44 18.82 -3.15
CA GLY A 473 -0.12 20.03 -3.76
C GLY A 473 -1.63 20.18 -3.52
N SER A 474 -2.33 19.07 -3.32
CA SER A 474 -3.76 19.05 -2.98
C SER A 474 -4.05 19.05 -1.47
N TRP A 475 -3.02 18.97 -0.62
CA TRP A 475 -3.17 18.90 0.82
C TRP A 475 -3.09 20.29 1.45
N PRO A 476 -4.19 20.83 2.02
CA PRO A 476 -4.24 22.19 2.53
C PRO A 476 -3.53 22.34 3.88
N ASP A 477 -3.14 23.58 4.19
CA ASP A 477 -2.67 23.99 5.51
C ASP A 477 -3.87 24.37 6.38
N SER A 478 -4.19 23.55 7.37
CA SER A 478 -5.31 23.75 8.28
C SER A 478 -4.99 24.69 9.46
N SER A 479 -3.80 25.32 9.52
CA SER A 479 -3.38 26.15 10.64
C SER A 479 -4.31 27.34 10.86
N ALA A 480 -4.74 28.02 9.78
CA ALA A 480 -5.65 29.15 9.84
C ALA A 480 -7.04 28.76 10.35
N LEU A 481 -7.55 27.61 9.90
CA LEU A 481 -8.84 27.06 10.33
C LEU A 481 -8.84 26.75 11.84
N VAL A 482 -7.80 26.04 12.31
CA VAL A 482 -7.61 25.71 13.73
C VAL A 482 -7.51 26.98 14.57
N GLY A 483 -6.77 27.98 14.09
CA GLY A 483 -6.64 29.28 14.74
C GLY A 483 -7.98 30.02 14.85
N GLU A 484 -8.79 29.99 13.81
CA GLU A 484 -10.12 30.63 13.84
C GLU A 484 -11.06 29.86 14.78
N LEU A 485 -11.15 28.55 14.68
CA LEU A 485 -11.98 27.73 15.56
C LEU A 485 -11.64 27.91 17.04
N SER A 486 -10.36 28.08 17.37
CA SER A 486 -9.90 28.24 18.75
C SER A 486 -10.52 29.46 19.46
N ARG A 487 -10.92 30.51 18.72
CA ARG A 487 -11.55 31.73 19.25
C ARG A 487 -12.97 31.54 19.75
N TYR A 488 -13.64 30.47 19.27
CA TYR A 488 -15.05 30.18 19.56
C TYR A 488 -15.25 28.99 20.50
N LEU A 489 -14.14 28.44 21.03
CA LEU A 489 -14.23 27.39 22.04
C LEU A 489 -14.96 27.87 23.29
N ALA A 490 -15.83 27.06 23.85
CA ALA A 490 -16.57 27.37 25.05
C ALA A 490 -16.94 26.11 25.84
N PRO A 491 -17.10 26.24 27.19
CA PRO A 491 -17.49 25.13 28.03
C PRO A 491 -18.78 24.45 27.55
N GLY A 492 -18.75 23.14 27.37
CA GLY A 492 -19.92 22.35 26.99
C GLY A 492 -20.44 22.59 25.56
N ALA A 493 -19.80 23.44 24.77
CA ALA A 493 -20.19 23.71 23.40
C ALA A 493 -20.06 22.45 22.50
N ARG A 494 -20.82 22.45 21.40
CA ARG A 494 -20.75 21.42 20.37
C ARG A 494 -20.31 22.04 19.05
N TYR A 495 -19.46 21.35 18.33
CA TYR A 495 -18.84 21.81 17.10
C TYR A 495 -19.17 20.83 15.98
N LEU A 496 -19.62 21.32 14.84
CA LEU A 496 -19.73 20.57 13.59
C LEU A 496 -18.57 21.00 12.70
N VAL A 497 -17.68 20.08 12.37
CA VAL A 497 -16.48 20.37 11.57
C VAL A 497 -16.34 19.30 10.51
N GLU A 498 -16.21 19.66 9.25
CA GLU A 498 -16.16 18.71 8.13
C GLU A 498 -14.98 17.71 8.30
N ASN A 499 -13.80 18.20 8.68
CA ASN A 499 -12.64 17.38 9.05
C ASN A 499 -12.34 17.57 10.56
N ASP A 500 -13.15 16.95 11.40
CA ASP A 500 -13.07 17.10 12.85
C ASP A 500 -11.78 16.52 13.46
N ASN A 501 -11.19 15.49 12.86
CA ASN A 501 -9.98 14.84 13.35
C ASN A 501 -8.81 15.83 13.47
N VAL A 502 -8.62 16.69 12.47
CA VAL A 502 -7.57 17.70 12.44
C VAL A 502 -7.78 18.72 13.55
N ALA A 503 -9.02 19.20 13.71
CA ALA A 503 -9.39 20.15 14.76
C ALA A 503 -9.15 19.55 16.15
N ILE A 504 -9.60 18.31 16.41
CA ILE A 504 -9.41 17.61 17.67
C ILE A 504 -7.92 17.45 17.98
N TYR A 505 -7.12 17.05 16.99
CA TYR A 505 -5.69 16.83 17.18
C TYR A 505 -4.95 18.11 17.59
N TYR A 506 -5.16 19.21 16.88
CA TYR A 506 -4.45 20.47 17.18
C TYR A 506 -4.97 21.20 18.40
N LEU A 507 -6.24 21.01 18.74
CA LEU A 507 -6.86 21.60 19.93
C LEU A 507 -6.79 20.71 21.17
N LYS A 508 -6.16 19.53 21.06
CA LYS A 508 -5.93 18.63 22.22
C LYS A 508 -5.22 19.41 23.33
N GLY A 509 -5.72 19.32 24.52
CA GLY A 509 -5.20 20.09 25.67
C GLY A 509 -5.94 21.39 25.96
N GLN A 510 -6.80 21.88 25.09
CA GLN A 510 -7.75 22.93 25.40
C GLN A 510 -8.92 22.35 26.23
N PRO A 511 -9.29 22.96 27.34
CA PRO A 511 -10.32 22.40 28.24
C PRO A 511 -11.69 22.26 27.58
N ASP A 512 -11.95 23.12 26.57
CA ASP A 512 -13.21 23.23 25.85
C ASP A 512 -13.19 22.59 24.45
N ALA A 513 -12.21 21.73 24.17
CA ALA A 513 -12.04 21.00 22.91
C ALA A 513 -11.90 19.50 23.13
N ARG A 514 -12.83 18.91 23.89
CA ARG A 514 -12.84 17.46 24.09
C ARG A 514 -13.37 16.74 22.84
N PRO A 515 -12.84 15.56 22.46
CA PRO A 515 -13.27 14.83 21.26
C PRO A 515 -14.79 14.64 21.17
N GLY A 516 -15.48 14.34 22.26
CA GLY A 516 -16.94 14.19 22.29
C GLY A 516 -17.75 15.48 22.05
N GLN A 517 -17.13 16.63 21.94
CA GLN A 517 -17.78 17.90 21.57
C GLN A 517 -17.79 18.13 20.06
N PHE A 518 -16.94 17.42 19.32
CA PHE A 518 -16.87 17.51 17.87
C PHE A 518 -17.77 16.48 17.19
N THR A 519 -18.34 16.87 16.08
CA THR A 519 -19.16 16.04 15.20
C THR A 519 -18.66 16.29 13.77
N SER A 520 -18.34 15.22 13.06
CA SER A 520 -18.01 15.34 11.64
C SER A 520 -19.26 15.42 10.79
N THR A 521 -19.13 15.87 9.53
CA THR A 521 -20.25 15.86 8.57
C THR A 521 -20.58 14.46 8.05
N TYR A 522 -19.76 13.46 8.33
CA TYR A 522 -19.99 12.07 7.90
C TYR A 522 -21.12 11.40 8.68
N PHE A 523 -21.20 11.66 9.97
CA PHE A 523 -22.13 10.94 10.81
C PHE A 523 -22.65 11.79 11.98
N ILE A 524 -23.94 11.73 12.19
CA ILE A 524 -24.61 12.24 13.38
C ILE A 524 -25.62 11.22 13.91
N ALA A 525 -25.67 11.08 15.23
CA ALA A 525 -26.77 10.44 15.96
C ALA A 525 -27.37 11.47 16.93
N TYR A 526 -28.24 12.31 16.40
CA TYR A 526 -28.89 13.36 17.17
C TYR A 526 -30.08 12.81 17.93
N ARG A 527 -30.06 12.95 19.26
CA ARG A 527 -31.19 12.60 20.12
C ARG A 527 -32.08 13.81 20.31
N THR A 528 -33.30 13.74 19.84
CA THR A 528 -34.32 14.78 20.02
C THR A 528 -34.73 14.87 21.50
N PRO A 529 -35.33 15.99 21.96
CA PRO A 529 -35.91 16.11 23.30
C PRO A 529 -36.96 15.03 23.62
N GLY A 530 -37.64 14.50 22.61
CA GLY A 530 -38.59 13.37 22.73
C GLY A 530 -37.93 11.98 22.78
N GLY A 531 -36.59 11.89 22.83
CA GLY A 531 -35.86 10.63 22.97
C GLY A 531 -35.57 9.90 21.65
N GLN A 532 -36.14 10.34 20.52
CA GLN A 532 -35.89 9.75 19.20
C GLN A 532 -34.45 10.05 18.72
N VAL A 533 -33.76 9.04 18.21
CA VAL A 533 -32.45 9.21 17.59
C VAL A 533 -32.60 9.39 16.08
N LEU A 534 -32.16 10.52 15.56
CA LEU A 534 -32.15 10.83 14.14
C LEU A 534 -30.72 10.77 13.60
N THR A 535 -30.56 10.19 12.42
CA THR A 535 -29.26 10.02 11.75
C THR A 535 -29.26 10.66 10.36
N GLY A 536 -28.10 10.78 9.74
CA GLY A 536 -27.92 11.34 8.40
C GLY A 536 -28.47 12.76 8.25
N THR A 537 -28.93 13.15 7.06
CA THR A 537 -29.40 14.51 6.75
C THR A 537 -30.53 14.96 7.67
N ALA A 538 -31.45 14.06 8.04
CA ALA A 538 -32.54 14.37 8.98
C ALA A 538 -32.00 14.70 10.38
N GLY A 539 -30.97 13.99 10.84
CA GLY A 539 -30.28 14.25 12.10
C GLY A 539 -29.59 15.59 12.11
N PHE A 540 -28.85 15.94 11.06
CA PHE A 540 -28.22 17.24 10.92
C PHE A 540 -29.24 18.38 10.89
N ALA A 541 -30.29 18.27 10.08
CA ALA A 541 -31.33 19.28 10.01
C ALA A 541 -32.07 19.47 11.35
N ALA A 542 -32.31 18.41 12.11
CA ALA A 542 -32.93 18.49 13.42
C ALA A 542 -31.99 19.15 14.45
N ALA A 543 -30.71 18.77 14.45
CA ALA A 543 -29.70 19.37 15.32
C ALA A 543 -29.52 20.87 15.07
N LEU A 544 -29.50 21.30 13.80
CA LEU A 544 -29.46 22.71 13.42
C LEU A 544 -30.67 23.47 13.94
N ARG A 545 -31.88 22.97 13.64
CA ARG A 545 -33.11 23.60 14.13
C ARG A 545 -33.17 23.71 15.65
N ALA A 546 -32.58 22.79 16.36
CA ALA A 546 -32.49 22.82 17.80
C ALA A 546 -31.35 23.76 18.32
N GLY A 547 -30.52 24.33 17.45
CA GLY A 547 -29.35 25.11 17.85
C GLY A 547 -28.31 24.26 18.60
N TYR A 548 -28.17 23.01 18.24
CA TYR A 548 -27.29 22.05 18.94
C TYR A 548 -25.81 22.42 18.86
N PHE A 549 -25.38 22.92 17.68
CA PHE A 549 -24.01 23.33 17.45
C PHE A 549 -23.80 24.83 17.75
N ARG A 550 -22.69 25.13 18.41
CA ARG A 550 -22.23 26.52 18.61
C ARG A 550 -21.47 27.02 17.40
N VAL A 551 -20.61 26.17 16.83
CA VAL A 551 -19.81 26.49 15.64
C VAL A 551 -20.03 25.40 14.59
N ILE A 552 -20.13 25.81 13.35
CA ILE A 552 -20.28 24.94 12.19
C ILE A 552 -19.25 25.37 11.15
N ILE A 553 -18.44 24.42 10.69
CA ILE A 553 -17.38 24.64 9.71
C ILE A 553 -17.50 23.59 8.61
N TYR A 554 -17.55 24.04 7.38
CA TYR A 554 -17.55 23.20 6.19
C TYR A 554 -16.85 23.90 5.02
N ASP A 555 -16.29 23.13 4.10
CA ASP A 555 -15.58 23.61 2.90
C ASP A 555 -16.12 23.03 1.60
N SER A 556 -17.11 22.15 1.68
CA SER A 556 -17.76 21.44 0.56
C SER A 556 -16.84 20.50 -0.22
N THR A 557 -15.74 20.04 0.37
CA THR A 557 -14.81 19.11 -0.27
C THR A 557 -15.15 17.66 0.02
N VAL A 558 -15.67 17.37 1.21
CA VAL A 558 -15.90 16.04 1.72
C VAL A 558 -17.38 15.63 1.55
N THR A 559 -18.30 16.49 1.99
CA THR A 559 -19.75 16.23 1.96
C THR A 559 -20.55 17.31 1.21
N PRO A 560 -20.25 17.59 -0.08
CA PRO A 560 -20.78 18.77 -0.79
C PRO A 560 -22.32 18.81 -0.87
N ALA A 561 -22.99 17.66 -0.90
CA ALA A 561 -24.46 17.60 -0.93
C ALA A 561 -25.08 18.01 0.42
N LEU A 562 -24.46 17.54 1.53
CA LEU A 562 -24.88 17.93 2.87
C LEU A 562 -24.58 19.41 3.11
N ASP A 563 -23.39 19.85 2.77
CA ASP A 563 -22.93 21.23 3.01
C ASP A 563 -23.78 22.25 2.29
N LYS A 564 -24.23 21.94 1.07
CA LYS A 564 -25.21 22.75 0.35
C LYS A 564 -26.55 22.87 1.11
N SER A 565 -27.00 21.76 1.74
CA SER A 565 -28.24 21.79 2.55
C SER A 565 -28.04 22.53 3.87
N LEU A 566 -26.87 22.41 4.48
CA LEU A 566 -26.48 23.15 5.69
C LEU A 566 -26.42 24.65 5.41
N ALA A 567 -25.75 25.05 4.32
CA ALA A 567 -25.64 26.46 3.92
C ALA A 567 -27.02 27.12 3.79
N ALA A 568 -27.93 26.51 3.04
CA ALA A 568 -29.29 27.04 2.84
C ALA A 568 -30.05 27.17 4.17
N THR A 569 -29.85 26.24 5.11
CA THR A 569 -30.46 26.29 6.43
C THR A 569 -29.86 27.39 7.29
N LEU A 570 -28.55 27.55 7.29
CA LEU A 570 -27.81 28.55 8.07
C LEU A 570 -28.08 29.98 7.61
N GLU A 571 -28.18 30.20 6.30
CA GLU A 571 -28.53 31.51 5.73
C GLU A 571 -29.95 31.96 6.12
N SER A 572 -30.83 31.02 6.37
CA SER A 572 -32.24 31.32 6.76
C SER A 572 -32.45 31.37 8.27
N ASP A 573 -31.50 30.92 9.10
CA ASP A 573 -31.64 30.85 10.56
C ASP A 573 -30.97 32.06 11.24
N PRO A 574 -31.73 33.00 11.79
CA PRO A 574 -31.17 34.22 12.37
C PRO A 574 -30.28 34.01 13.61
N ARG A 575 -30.26 32.79 14.17
CA ARG A 575 -29.42 32.43 15.31
C ARG A 575 -27.97 32.18 14.91
N TYR A 576 -27.71 31.95 13.63
CA TYR A 576 -26.36 31.72 13.13
C TYR A 576 -25.91 32.93 12.30
N ARG A 577 -24.69 33.35 12.51
CA ARG A 577 -24.04 34.36 11.66
C ARG A 577 -22.78 33.79 11.05
N LEU A 578 -22.47 34.17 9.83
CA LEU A 578 -21.19 33.89 9.21
C LEU A 578 -20.11 34.75 9.92
N ALA A 579 -19.28 34.10 10.71
CA ALA A 579 -18.21 34.74 11.46
C ALA A 579 -16.96 34.98 10.62
N GLY A 580 -16.70 34.14 9.63
CA GLY A 580 -15.57 34.26 8.74
C GLY A 580 -15.57 33.24 7.59
N ALA A 581 -14.73 33.52 6.62
CA ALA A 581 -14.39 32.63 5.54
C ALA A 581 -12.86 32.44 5.54
N VAL A 582 -12.41 31.28 5.91
CA VAL A 582 -10.99 30.95 6.04
C VAL A 582 -10.54 30.22 4.78
N PRO A 583 -9.58 30.75 4.02
CA PRO A 583 -9.07 30.05 2.85
C PRO A 583 -8.18 28.88 3.28
N GLU A 584 -8.52 27.68 2.83
CA GLU A 584 -7.64 26.52 2.89
C GLU A 584 -6.98 26.33 1.51
N ASN A 585 -5.81 26.87 1.36
CA ASN A 585 -5.09 26.86 0.09
C ASN A 585 -3.89 25.92 0.15
N ALA A 586 -3.79 25.06 -0.83
CA ALA A 586 -2.56 24.38 -1.22
C ALA A 586 -2.22 24.77 -2.66
N ARG A 587 -1.09 24.29 -3.17
CA ARG A 587 -0.64 24.66 -4.53
C ARG A 587 -1.66 24.32 -5.62
N ASP A 588 -2.27 23.13 -5.52
CA ASP A 588 -3.19 22.58 -6.53
C ASP A 588 -4.64 22.45 -5.98
N PHE A 589 -4.90 22.98 -4.78
CA PHE A 589 -6.18 22.90 -4.09
C PHE A 589 -6.56 24.28 -3.56
N ARG A 590 -7.81 24.65 -3.74
CA ARG A 590 -8.39 25.86 -3.17
C ARG A 590 -9.78 25.54 -2.63
N ALA A 591 -9.95 25.73 -1.36
CA ALA A 591 -11.23 25.68 -0.68
C ALA A 591 -11.38 26.87 0.26
N THR A 592 -12.60 27.15 0.64
CA THR A 592 -12.90 28.18 1.64
C THR A 592 -13.77 27.53 2.70
N CYS A 593 -13.23 27.44 3.91
CA CYS A 593 -13.98 27.00 5.07
C CYS A 593 -14.86 28.12 5.58
N TYR A 594 -16.16 27.92 5.52
CA TYR A 594 -17.15 28.84 6.06
C TYR A 594 -17.37 28.55 7.55
N VAL A 595 -17.11 29.55 8.39
CA VAL A 595 -17.22 29.46 9.84
C VAL A 595 -18.51 30.17 10.28
N TRP A 596 -19.49 29.38 10.68
CA TRP A 596 -20.77 29.88 11.22
C TRP A 596 -20.78 29.74 12.73
N VAL A 597 -21.20 30.78 13.41
CA VAL A 597 -21.26 30.83 14.88
C VAL A 597 -22.66 31.15 15.32
N ARG A 598 -23.14 30.42 16.32
CA ARG A 598 -24.40 30.70 16.97
C ARG A 598 -24.19 31.74 18.05
N ASP A 599 -24.94 32.83 17.98
CA ASP A 599 -24.96 33.91 18.99
C ASP A 599 -25.66 33.46 20.29
#